data_dc65cffcacbab94afb4931f591b94542
#
_entry.id   dc65cffcacbab94afb4931f591b94542
#
_cell.length_a   1.000
_cell.length_b   1.000
_cell.length_c   1.000
_cell.angle_alpha   90.00
_cell.angle_beta   90.00
_cell.angle_gamma   90.00
#
_symmetry.space_group_name_H-M   'P 1'
#
loop_
_entity.id
_entity.type
_entity.pdbx_description
1 polymer ?
#
loop_
_entity_poly.entity_id
_entity_poly.type
_entity_poly.pdbx_seq_one_letter_code
_entity_poly.pdbx_strand_id
1 'polypeptide(L)'
;MAQTFGNSKLKVASLFCGCGGMDLGIQGGFKFLDNHYAELPFEVVYAVDNDAYATKIYNDNFAHKCETKDVRDIIPSEVPDHDILLGGFPCQSFSISAQNPPRLGYKDDRGKLFFEMVKVLNEKKPRFFIGENVKGLLSANKGKAFPMIVKEFEKAGYHIHYKLLNASEFGVPQKRERVF
;
A
#
# COMPACT_ATOMS: atom_id res chain seq x y z
N MET A 1 -0.56 31.01 5.55
CA MET A 1 -1.74 30.75 6.40
C MET A 1 -1.89 29.25 6.52
N ALA A 2 -1.58 28.67 7.68
CA ALA A 2 -1.82 27.26 7.93
C ALA A 2 -3.34 27.07 8.04
N GLN A 3 -3.93 26.29 7.13
CA GLN A 3 -5.29 25.83 7.28
C GLN A 3 -5.33 24.92 8.50
N THR A 4 -5.99 25.37 9.56
CA THR A 4 -6.38 24.52 10.69
C THR A 4 -7.37 23.49 10.13
N PHE A 5 -6.86 22.28 9.86
CA PHE A 5 -7.72 21.13 9.67
C PHE A 5 -8.50 20.96 10.99
N GLY A 6 -9.83 20.93 10.87
CA GLY A 6 -10.68 20.69 12.04
C GLY A 6 -10.25 19.40 12.76
N ASN A 7 -10.62 19.27 14.02
CA ASN A 7 -10.18 18.24 14.99
C ASN A 7 -10.45 16.77 14.61
N SER A 8 -10.83 16.46 13.35
CA SER A 8 -11.09 15.11 12.85
C SER A 8 -9.87 14.53 12.15
N LYS A 9 -9.43 13.36 12.58
CA LYS A 9 -8.37 12.61 11.91
C LYS A 9 -8.83 12.21 10.48
N LEU A 10 -7.90 12.20 9.53
CA LEU A 10 -8.12 11.68 8.19
C LEU A 10 -8.20 10.15 8.24
N LYS A 11 -9.22 9.58 7.63
CA LYS A 11 -9.47 8.14 7.61
C LYS A 11 -8.60 7.45 6.56
N VAL A 12 -8.05 6.30 6.93
CA VAL A 12 -7.13 5.50 6.11
C VAL A 12 -7.71 4.10 5.95
N ALA A 13 -7.79 3.61 4.71
CA ALA A 13 -7.98 2.20 4.42
C ALA A 13 -6.65 1.60 3.93
N SER A 14 -6.32 0.38 4.37
CA SER A 14 -5.05 -0.29 4.09
C SER A 14 -5.29 -1.67 3.51
N LEU A 15 -4.92 -1.86 2.24
CA LEU A 15 -4.96 -3.14 1.54
C LEU A 15 -3.54 -3.73 1.49
N PHE A 16 -3.43 -5.04 1.61
CA PHE A 16 -2.13 -5.73 1.67
C PHE A 16 -1.27 -5.19 2.82
N CYS A 17 -1.91 -4.95 3.98
CA CYS A 17 -1.28 -4.23 5.08
C CYS A 17 -0.12 -5.02 5.72
N GLY A 18 -0.05 -6.34 5.51
CA GLY A 18 0.94 -7.19 6.16
C GLY A 18 0.90 -7.06 7.68
N CYS A 19 2.05 -6.85 8.30
CA CYS A 19 2.14 -6.58 9.74
C CYS A 19 2.00 -5.10 10.11
N GLY A 20 1.54 -4.23 9.18
CA GLY A 20 1.19 -2.84 9.47
C GLY A 20 2.32 -1.80 9.33
N GLY A 21 3.37 -2.09 8.57
CA GLY A 21 4.51 -1.16 8.45
C GLY A 21 4.15 0.21 7.88
N MET A 22 3.32 0.28 6.83
CA MET A 22 2.84 1.55 6.28
C MET A 22 1.84 2.23 7.23
N ASP A 23 0.99 1.44 7.87
CA ASP A 23 -0.01 1.94 8.82
C ASP A 23 0.65 2.59 10.03
N LEU A 24 1.72 1.99 10.57
CA LEU A 24 2.54 2.60 11.62
C LEU A 24 3.18 3.90 11.13
N GLY A 25 3.72 3.89 9.92
CA GLY A 25 4.36 5.06 9.33
C GLY A 25 3.42 6.24 9.15
N ILE A 26 2.18 6.00 8.69
CA ILE A 26 1.21 7.08 8.49
C ILE A 26 0.61 7.58 9.80
N GLN A 27 0.44 6.71 10.80
CA GLN A 27 -0.09 7.12 12.11
C GLN A 27 0.94 7.82 12.99
N GLY A 28 2.23 7.50 12.84
CA GLY A 28 3.25 7.97 13.77
C GLY A 28 3.03 7.44 15.19
N GLY A 29 3.39 8.23 16.20
CA GLY A 29 3.17 7.89 17.60
C GLY A 29 4.13 6.82 18.16
N PHE A 30 5.27 6.62 17.53
CA PHE A 30 6.24 5.60 17.95
C PHE A 30 7.65 6.17 18.17
N LYS A 31 8.47 5.39 18.88
CA LYS A 31 9.89 5.68 19.08
C LYS A 31 10.74 4.63 18.38
N PHE A 32 11.76 5.09 17.65
CA PHE A 32 12.76 4.21 17.04
C PHE A 32 14.15 4.77 17.32
N LEU A 33 14.98 3.99 18.00
CA LEU A 33 16.25 4.44 18.59
C LEU A 33 16.02 5.69 19.45
N ASP A 34 16.76 6.77 19.23
CA ASP A 34 16.61 8.03 19.96
C ASP A 34 15.62 9.01 19.32
N ASN A 35 15.01 8.62 18.18
CA ASN A 35 14.05 9.44 17.47
C ASN A 35 12.63 9.15 17.95
N HIS A 36 11.90 10.22 18.27
CA HIS A 36 10.47 10.17 18.58
C HIS A 36 9.70 10.69 17.37
N TYR A 37 8.83 9.84 16.82
CA TYR A 37 7.93 10.18 15.72
C TYR A 37 6.58 10.56 16.30
N ALA A 38 6.22 11.83 16.17
CA ALA A 38 4.95 12.34 16.70
C ALA A 38 3.75 11.63 16.08
N GLU A 39 2.66 11.54 16.84
CA GLU A 39 1.39 11.07 16.31
C GLU A 39 0.90 12.04 15.22
N LEU A 40 0.45 11.48 14.10
CA LEU A 40 -0.07 12.22 12.96
C LEU A 40 -1.61 12.13 12.93
N PRO A 41 -2.30 13.08 12.27
CA PRO A 41 -3.76 13.15 12.29
C PRO A 41 -4.40 12.13 11.33
N PHE A 42 -4.00 10.87 11.41
CA PHE A 42 -4.54 9.78 10.62
C PHE A 42 -5.09 8.67 11.50
N GLU A 43 -6.16 8.04 11.04
CA GLU A 43 -6.82 6.92 11.69
C GLU A 43 -7.08 5.81 10.68
N VAL A 44 -6.54 4.62 10.92
CA VAL A 44 -6.85 3.44 10.11
C VAL A 44 -8.24 2.95 10.50
N VAL A 45 -9.16 2.95 9.54
CA VAL A 45 -10.55 2.51 9.71
C VAL A 45 -10.84 1.18 9.03
N TYR A 46 -9.95 0.71 8.18
CA TYR A 46 -10.01 -0.59 7.50
C TYR A 46 -8.61 -1.10 7.20
N ALA A 47 -8.34 -2.35 7.51
CA ALA A 47 -7.09 -3.02 7.16
C ALA A 47 -7.37 -4.46 6.78
N VAL A 48 -6.69 -4.97 5.74
CA VAL A 48 -6.86 -6.34 5.24
C VAL A 48 -5.57 -6.90 4.67
N ASP A 49 -5.33 -8.16 4.95
CA ASP A 49 -4.27 -8.98 4.36
C ASP A 49 -4.70 -10.45 4.35
N ASN A 50 -4.18 -11.27 3.43
CA ASN A 50 -4.52 -12.69 3.37
C ASN A 50 -3.57 -13.59 4.17
N ASP A 51 -2.46 -13.07 4.68
CA ASP A 51 -1.51 -13.81 5.50
C ASP A 51 -1.93 -13.78 6.98
N ALA A 52 -2.39 -14.93 7.48
CA ALA A 52 -2.86 -15.07 8.86
C ALA A 52 -1.77 -14.79 9.91
N TYR A 53 -0.50 -15.01 9.61
CA TYR A 53 0.60 -14.69 10.53
C TYR A 53 0.84 -13.18 10.55
N ALA A 54 0.83 -12.53 9.40
CA ALA A 54 0.97 -11.08 9.30
C ALA A 54 -0.19 -10.36 10.01
N THR A 55 -1.44 -10.77 9.75
CA THR A 55 -2.62 -10.17 10.40
C THR A 55 -2.66 -10.41 11.90
N LYS A 56 -2.13 -11.55 12.37
CA LYS A 56 -1.97 -11.79 13.81
C LYS A 56 -1.01 -10.76 14.41
N ILE A 57 0.17 -10.57 13.82
CA ILE A 57 1.14 -9.57 14.29
C ILE A 57 0.51 -8.17 14.26
N TYR A 58 -0.20 -7.81 13.18
CA TYR A 58 -0.93 -6.56 13.09
C TYR A 58 -1.89 -6.40 14.27
N ASN A 59 -2.72 -7.41 14.51
CA ASN A 59 -3.76 -7.39 15.54
C ASN A 59 -3.21 -7.38 16.99
N ASP A 60 -1.98 -7.84 17.18
CA ASP A 60 -1.29 -7.78 18.47
C ASP A 60 -0.70 -6.38 18.74
N ASN A 61 -0.47 -5.56 17.71
CA ASN A 61 0.24 -4.28 17.81
C ASN A 61 -0.61 -3.03 17.54
N PHE A 62 -1.76 -3.15 16.87
CA PHE A 62 -2.61 -2.02 16.51
C PHE A 62 -3.95 -2.08 17.23
N ALA A 63 -4.50 -0.91 17.57
CA ALA A 63 -5.83 -0.80 18.16
C ALA A 63 -6.92 -1.20 17.14
N HIS A 64 -6.78 -0.74 15.88
CA HIS A 64 -7.61 -1.19 14.78
C HIS A 64 -7.23 -2.63 14.40
N LYS A 65 -8.23 -3.44 14.05
CA LYS A 65 -8.00 -4.84 13.68
C LYS A 65 -7.97 -5.02 12.18
N CYS A 66 -6.99 -5.80 11.73
CA CYS A 66 -6.87 -6.24 10.35
C CYS A 66 -7.72 -7.50 10.12
N GLU A 67 -8.48 -7.51 9.03
CA GLU A 67 -9.20 -8.70 8.57
C GLU A 67 -8.23 -9.65 7.86
N THR A 68 -8.32 -10.95 8.20
CA THR A 68 -7.62 -12.00 7.43
C THR A 68 -8.52 -12.40 6.26
N LYS A 69 -8.31 -11.77 5.09
CA LYS A 69 -9.17 -11.96 3.92
C LYS A 69 -8.38 -11.72 2.63
N ASP A 70 -8.69 -12.47 1.58
CA ASP A 70 -8.12 -12.17 0.26
C ASP A 70 -8.74 -10.88 -0.29
N VAL A 71 -7.92 -10.01 -0.81
CA VAL A 71 -8.36 -8.73 -1.39
C VAL A 71 -9.36 -8.91 -2.53
N ARG A 72 -9.34 -10.07 -3.22
CA ARG A 72 -10.28 -10.43 -4.29
C ARG A 72 -11.70 -10.69 -3.79
N ASP A 73 -11.84 -11.00 -2.50
CA ASP A 73 -13.12 -11.26 -1.85
C ASP A 73 -13.71 -10.00 -1.19
N ILE A 74 -13.04 -8.86 -1.32
CA ILE A 74 -13.53 -7.57 -0.85
C ILE A 74 -14.60 -7.06 -1.81
N ILE A 75 -15.72 -6.64 -1.26
CA ILE A 75 -16.73 -5.88 -1.98
C ILE A 75 -16.40 -4.40 -1.81
N PRO A 76 -15.95 -3.68 -2.87
CA PRO A 76 -15.46 -2.31 -2.73
C PRO A 76 -16.44 -1.34 -2.05
N SER A 77 -17.75 -1.51 -2.27
CA SER A 77 -18.79 -0.66 -1.65
C SER A 77 -18.89 -0.86 -0.13
N GLU A 78 -18.48 -2.02 0.40
CA GLU A 78 -18.49 -2.33 1.84
C GLU A 78 -17.25 -1.79 2.57
N VAL A 79 -16.18 -1.42 1.85
CA VAL A 79 -15.04 -0.74 2.47
C VAL A 79 -15.53 0.58 3.07
N PRO A 80 -15.20 0.91 4.33
CA PRO A 80 -15.60 2.18 4.93
C PRO A 80 -15.10 3.38 4.11
N ASP A 81 -15.83 4.49 4.13
CA ASP A 81 -15.40 5.73 3.50
C ASP A 81 -14.12 6.23 4.17
N HIS A 82 -13.14 6.60 3.34
CA HIS A 82 -11.80 6.97 3.77
C HIS A 82 -11.24 8.10 2.89
N ASP A 83 -10.27 8.82 3.43
CA ASP A 83 -9.57 9.92 2.74
C ASP A 83 -8.35 9.41 1.98
N ILE A 84 -7.72 8.35 2.48
CA ILE A 84 -6.46 7.81 1.96
C ILE A 84 -6.55 6.30 1.83
N LEU A 85 -6.13 5.76 0.67
CA LEU A 85 -5.95 4.33 0.47
C LEU A 85 -4.46 3.99 0.47
N LEU A 86 -4.03 3.06 1.33
CA LEU A 86 -2.70 2.45 1.30
C LEU A 86 -2.77 1.09 0.60
N GLY A 87 -1.72 0.74 -0.18
CA GLY A 87 -1.67 -0.57 -0.81
C GLY A 87 -0.26 -1.00 -1.20
N GLY A 88 0.29 -2.00 -0.51
CA GLY A 88 1.53 -2.68 -0.86
C GLY A 88 1.27 -3.92 -1.72
N PHE A 89 0.71 -3.75 -2.92
CA PHE A 89 0.28 -4.87 -3.75
C PHE A 89 1.46 -5.73 -4.24
N PRO A 90 1.31 -7.07 -4.26
CA PRO A 90 2.41 -7.97 -4.64
C PRO A 90 2.77 -7.85 -6.12
N CYS A 91 4.08 -7.84 -6.40
CA CYS A 91 4.66 -7.76 -7.74
C CYS A 91 5.25 -9.10 -8.24
N GLN A 92 4.79 -10.23 -7.70
CA GLN A 92 5.42 -11.53 -7.94
C GLN A 92 5.46 -11.93 -9.42
N SER A 93 4.49 -11.52 -10.21
CA SER A 93 4.43 -11.79 -11.66
C SER A 93 5.29 -10.86 -12.50
N PHE A 94 5.73 -9.74 -11.93
CA PHE A 94 6.55 -8.74 -12.61
C PHE A 94 8.00 -8.75 -12.15
N SER A 95 8.38 -9.55 -11.13
CA SER A 95 9.74 -9.55 -10.60
C SER A 95 10.71 -10.34 -11.50
N ILE A 96 11.96 -9.88 -11.57
CA ILE A 96 13.04 -10.52 -12.34
C ILE A 96 13.34 -11.93 -11.82
N SER A 97 13.18 -12.19 -10.51
CA SER A 97 13.34 -13.51 -9.89
C SER A 97 12.27 -14.53 -10.32
N ALA A 98 11.20 -14.08 -10.98
CA ALA A 98 10.10 -14.92 -11.45
C ALA A 98 10.31 -15.47 -12.87
N GLN A 99 11.52 -15.40 -13.42
CA GLN A 99 11.79 -15.76 -14.82
C GLN A 99 12.06 -17.25 -15.07
N ASN A 100 12.04 -18.10 -14.04
CA ASN A 100 12.24 -19.53 -14.24
C ASN A 100 11.25 -20.37 -13.40
N PRO A 101 10.16 -20.91 -13.98
CA PRO A 101 9.69 -20.82 -15.36
C PRO A 101 9.15 -19.43 -15.76
N PRO A 102 9.04 -19.14 -17.07
CA PRO A 102 8.58 -17.83 -17.55
C PRO A 102 7.21 -17.49 -16.96
N ARG A 103 7.14 -16.48 -16.10
CA ARG A 103 5.86 -16.02 -15.55
C ARG A 103 5.28 -14.96 -16.47
N LEU A 104 4.02 -15.14 -16.84
CA LEU A 104 3.35 -14.40 -17.91
C LEU A 104 2.96 -12.97 -17.55
N GLY A 105 3.59 -12.37 -16.52
CA GLY A 105 3.33 -11.00 -16.13
C GLY A 105 1.86 -10.80 -15.74
N TYR A 106 1.17 -9.88 -16.41
CA TYR A 106 -0.24 -9.56 -16.10
C TYR A 106 -1.22 -10.72 -16.43
N LYS A 107 -0.79 -11.79 -17.10
CA LYS A 107 -1.58 -13.01 -17.31
C LYS A 107 -1.58 -13.96 -16.11
N ASP A 108 -0.68 -13.76 -15.13
CA ASP A 108 -0.71 -14.45 -13.85
C ASP A 108 -1.72 -13.73 -12.93
N ASP A 109 -2.60 -14.46 -12.28
CA ASP A 109 -3.63 -13.90 -11.39
C ASP A 109 -3.06 -13.03 -10.26
N ARG A 110 -1.82 -13.30 -9.84
CA ARG A 110 -1.10 -12.47 -8.85
C ARG A 110 -0.65 -11.12 -9.41
N GLY A 111 -0.41 -11.03 -10.74
CA GLY A 111 -0.11 -9.77 -11.41
C GLY A 111 -1.31 -8.86 -11.57
N LYS A 112 -2.50 -9.37 -11.28
CA LYS A 112 -3.76 -8.60 -11.37
C LYS A 112 -4.19 -8.01 -10.04
N LEU A 113 -3.52 -8.33 -8.92
CA LEU A 113 -3.98 -7.90 -7.59
C LEU A 113 -4.00 -6.37 -7.41
N PHE A 114 -3.19 -5.62 -8.16
CA PHE A 114 -3.30 -4.15 -8.14
C PHE A 114 -4.66 -3.65 -8.69
N PHE A 115 -5.34 -4.44 -9.54
CA PHE A 115 -6.68 -4.07 -10.01
C PHE A 115 -7.72 -4.08 -8.88
N GLU A 116 -7.52 -4.86 -7.83
CA GLU A 116 -8.41 -4.83 -6.66
C GLU A 116 -8.29 -3.47 -5.95
N MET A 117 -7.07 -2.92 -5.86
CA MET A 117 -6.87 -1.55 -5.40
C MET A 117 -7.55 -0.54 -6.31
N VAL A 118 -7.43 -0.69 -7.64
CA VAL A 118 -8.12 0.17 -8.62
C VAL A 118 -9.64 0.11 -8.47
N LYS A 119 -10.22 -1.06 -8.16
CA LYS A 119 -11.67 -1.19 -7.91
C LYS A 119 -12.10 -0.35 -6.70
N VAL A 120 -11.35 -0.42 -5.59
CA VAL A 120 -11.63 0.38 -4.39
C VAL A 120 -11.47 1.87 -4.68
N LEU A 121 -10.41 2.27 -5.43
CA LEU A 121 -10.21 3.66 -5.86
C LEU A 121 -11.39 4.19 -6.70
N ASN A 122 -11.91 3.39 -7.62
CA ASN A 122 -13.06 3.78 -8.47
C ASN A 122 -14.35 3.90 -7.68
N GLU A 123 -14.58 3.03 -6.71
CA GLU A 123 -15.81 3.01 -5.90
C GLU A 123 -15.80 4.09 -4.84
N LYS A 124 -14.70 4.18 -4.04
CA LYS A 124 -14.63 5.05 -2.87
C LYS A 124 -14.07 6.42 -3.15
N LYS A 125 -13.28 6.57 -4.20
CA LYS A 125 -12.68 7.85 -4.63
C LYS A 125 -12.00 8.62 -3.49
N PRO A 126 -11.10 7.98 -2.72
CA PRO A 126 -10.37 8.68 -1.68
C PRO A 126 -9.58 9.85 -2.28
N ARG A 127 -9.27 10.86 -1.45
CA ARG A 127 -8.55 12.06 -1.90
C ARG A 127 -7.13 11.75 -2.36
N PHE A 128 -6.49 10.74 -1.73
CA PHE A 128 -5.13 10.30 -2.02
C PHE A 128 -5.02 8.78 -1.94
N PHE A 129 -3.99 8.25 -2.58
CA PHE A 129 -3.55 6.89 -2.30
C PHE A 129 -2.02 6.80 -2.30
N ILE A 130 -1.49 5.79 -1.62
CA ILE A 130 -0.09 5.44 -1.62
C ILE A 130 0.02 3.98 -2.04
N GLY A 131 0.65 3.74 -3.20
CA GLY A 131 0.97 2.40 -3.70
C GLY A 131 2.45 2.08 -3.46
N GLU A 132 2.76 0.96 -2.81
CA GLU A 132 4.15 0.52 -2.60
C GLU A 132 4.45 -0.70 -3.44
N ASN A 133 5.68 -0.75 -3.99
CA ASN A 133 6.16 -1.94 -4.67
C ASN A 133 7.69 -2.06 -4.66
N VAL A 134 8.18 -3.23 -5.07
CA VAL A 134 9.62 -3.45 -5.20
C VAL A 134 10.21 -2.65 -6.37
N LYS A 135 11.49 -2.22 -6.26
CA LYS A 135 12.24 -1.54 -7.34
C LYS A 135 12.14 -2.27 -8.69
N GLY A 136 12.11 -3.61 -8.66
CA GLY A 136 12.03 -4.44 -9.87
C GLY A 136 10.80 -4.17 -10.74
N LEU A 137 9.74 -3.57 -10.18
CA LEU A 137 8.56 -3.18 -10.95
C LEU A 137 8.90 -2.19 -12.07
N LEU A 138 9.84 -1.27 -11.85
CA LEU A 138 10.23 -0.25 -12.83
C LEU A 138 10.83 -0.84 -14.11
N SER A 139 11.51 -1.99 -14.02
CA SER A 139 12.11 -2.70 -15.16
C SER A 139 11.31 -3.94 -15.60
N ALA A 140 10.27 -4.30 -14.87
CA ALA A 140 9.47 -5.49 -15.12
C ALA A 140 8.81 -5.47 -16.50
N ASN A 141 8.73 -6.66 -17.13
CA ASN A 141 8.19 -6.83 -18.49
C ASN A 141 8.84 -5.85 -19.49
N LYS A 142 10.19 -5.79 -19.48
CA LYS A 142 10.98 -4.88 -20.35
C LYS A 142 10.58 -3.41 -20.18
N GLY A 143 10.27 -2.99 -18.94
CA GLY A 143 9.85 -1.63 -18.59
C GLY A 143 8.38 -1.29 -18.91
N LYS A 144 7.56 -2.26 -19.36
CA LYS A 144 6.17 -2.01 -19.75
C LYS A 144 5.17 -2.14 -18.58
N ALA A 145 5.55 -2.81 -17.49
CA ALA A 145 4.62 -3.07 -16.39
C ALA A 145 4.26 -1.79 -15.62
N PHE A 146 5.24 -1.00 -15.25
CA PHE A 146 5.01 0.21 -14.46
C PHE A 146 4.17 1.26 -15.20
N PRO A 147 4.46 1.63 -16.47
CA PRO A 147 3.60 2.56 -17.22
C PRO A 147 2.15 2.06 -17.37
N MET A 148 1.94 0.74 -17.48
CA MET A 148 0.59 0.18 -17.55
C MET A 148 -0.15 0.36 -16.22
N ILE A 149 0.49 0.11 -15.08
CA ILE A 149 -0.08 0.32 -13.75
C ILE A 149 -0.41 1.81 -13.53
N VAL A 150 0.52 2.72 -13.88
CA VAL A 150 0.29 4.16 -13.81
C VAL A 150 -0.95 4.56 -14.61
N LYS A 151 -1.06 4.06 -15.84
CA LYS A 151 -2.21 4.36 -16.70
C LYS A 151 -3.56 3.89 -16.10
N GLU A 152 -3.58 2.76 -15.39
CA GLU A 152 -4.81 2.30 -14.73
C GLU A 152 -5.20 3.20 -13.56
N PHE A 153 -4.24 3.69 -12.78
CA PHE A 153 -4.51 4.68 -11.73
C PHE A 153 -4.93 6.05 -12.30
N GLU A 154 -4.33 6.48 -13.42
CA GLU A 154 -4.75 7.70 -14.12
C GLU A 154 -6.18 7.59 -14.65
N LYS A 155 -6.58 6.42 -15.18
CA LYS A 155 -7.98 6.16 -15.58
C LYS A 155 -8.95 6.22 -14.41
N ALA A 156 -8.52 5.87 -13.20
CA ALA A 156 -9.30 6.01 -11.99
C ALA A 156 -9.42 7.48 -11.51
N GLY A 157 -8.75 8.43 -12.19
CA GLY A 157 -8.85 9.86 -11.94
C GLY A 157 -7.73 10.46 -11.10
N TYR A 158 -6.61 9.76 -10.92
CA TYR A 158 -5.49 10.22 -10.09
C TYR A 158 -4.31 10.71 -10.91
N HIS A 159 -3.67 11.77 -10.45
CA HIS A 159 -2.34 12.17 -10.92
C HIS A 159 -1.27 11.41 -10.16
N ILE A 160 -0.35 10.77 -10.88
CA ILE A 160 0.64 9.87 -10.29
C ILE A 160 2.00 10.56 -10.18
N HIS A 161 2.51 10.60 -8.96
CA HIS A 161 3.89 10.91 -8.67
C HIS A 161 4.54 9.67 -8.05
N TYR A 162 5.79 9.41 -8.40
CA TYR A 162 6.48 8.26 -7.81
C TYR A 162 7.93 8.60 -7.46
N LYS A 163 8.45 7.89 -6.47
CA LYS A 163 9.84 8.02 -6.04
C LYS A 163 10.38 6.65 -5.60
N LEU A 164 11.61 6.37 -5.98
CA LEU A 164 12.37 5.25 -5.45
C LEU A 164 13.04 5.70 -4.15
N LEU A 165 12.75 5.00 -3.05
CA LEU A 165 13.30 5.28 -1.73
C LEU A 165 14.08 4.06 -1.24
N ASN A 166 15.14 4.30 -0.44
CA ASN A 166 15.90 3.25 0.20
C ASN A 166 15.78 3.40 1.72
N ALA A 167 15.32 2.34 2.41
CA ALA A 167 15.10 2.36 3.85
C ALA A 167 16.35 2.78 4.65
N SER A 168 17.56 2.49 4.14
CA SER A 168 18.81 2.91 4.79
C SER A 168 19.00 4.44 4.86
N GLU A 169 18.33 5.20 4.01
CA GLU A 169 18.36 6.68 4.02
C GLU A 169 17.44 7.27 5.10
N PHE A 170 16.63 6.42 5.73
CA PHE A 170 15.67 6.78 6.77
C PHE A 170 15.98 6.14 8.14
N GLY A 171 17.25 5.73 8.34
CA GLY A 171 17.72 5.20 9.61
C GLY A 171 17.50 3.70 9.83
N VAL A 172 16.91 2.99 8.87
CA VAL A 172 16.76 1.52 8.94
C VAL A 172 18.04 0.85 8.46
N PRO A 173 18.69 -0.04 9.24
CA PRO A 173 19.93 -0.70 8.87
C PRO A 173 19.72 -1.82 7.83
N GLN A 174 18.99 -1.51 6.77
CA GLN A 174 18.66 -2.44 5.68
C GLN A 174 18.69 -1.70 4.34
N LYS A 175 19.43 -2.25 3.38
CA LYS A 175 19.35 -1.81 1.99
C LYS A 175 18.08 -2.37 1.36
N ARG A 176 17.00 -1.60 1.44
CA ARG A 176 15.67 -1.96 0.95
C ARG A 176 15.12 -0.84 0.06
N GLU A 177 15.21 -1.04 -1.25
CA GLU A 177 14.68 -0.09 -2.23
C GLU A 177 13.24 -0.42 -2.58
N ARG A 178 12.37 0.59 -2.51
CA ARG A 178 10.94 0.50 -2.83
C ARG A 178 10.50 1.71 -3.64
N VAL A 179 9.63 1.49 -4.59
CA VAL A 179 8.92 2.55 -5.31
C VAL A 179 7.59 2.82 -4.61
N PHE A 180 7.37 4.09 -4.35
CA PHE A 180 6.13 4.60 -3.81
C PHE A 180 5.47 5.51 -4.83
#